data_c8dfd73a5e4cb83b467bad5de1c7e885
#
_entry.id   c8dfd73a5e4cb83b467bad5de1c7e885
#
_cell.length_a   1.000
_cell.length_b   1.000
_cell.length_c   1.000
_cell.angle_alpha   90.00
_cell.angle_beta   90.00
_cell.angle_gamma   90.00
#
_symmetry.space_group_name_H-M   'P 1'
#
loop_
_entity.id
_entity.type
_entity.pdbx_description
1 polymer ?
#
loop_
_entity_poly.entity_id
_entity_poly.type
_entity_poly.pdbx_seq_one_letter_code
_entity_poly.pdbx_strand_id
1 'polypeptide(L)'
;MSISVGNVTTAASNVYVSTGATAITFMSLCNYTAGNVTANVYVVPSGSSAGNANIILASIELTSLDTYQLYAGGEKLLLDSGDTVRVNANANNAITTVVSYTSI
;
A
#
# COMPACT_ATOMS: atom_id res chain seq x y z
N MET A 1 4.27 -16.42 7.57
CA MET A 1 4.45 -14.99 7.21
C MET A 1 4.83 -14.91 5.74
N SER A 2 4.24 -13.98 5.01
CA SER A 2 4.39 -13.89 3.56
C SER A 2 4.57 -12.44 3.14
N ILE A 3 4.99 -12.24 1.88
CA ILE A 3 5.13 -10.91 1.30
C ILE A 3 4.36 -10.83 -0.01
N SER A 4 3.91 -9.63 -0.34
CA SER A 4 3.33 -9.29 -1.63
C SER A 4 4.09 -8.08 -2.17
N VAL A 5 4.48 -8.14 -3.44
CA VAL A 5 5.28 -7.10 -4.09
C VAL A 5 4.53 -6.59 -5.31
N GLY A 6 4.51 -5.29 -5.50
CA GLY A 6 3.83 -4.71 -6.65
C GLY A 6 4.42 -3.38 -7.09
N ASN A 7 4.17 -3.06 -8.35
CA ASN A 7 4.52 -1.76 -8.91
C ASN A 7 3.28 -0.87 -8.94
N VAL A 8 3.45 0.40 -8.65
CA VAL A 8 2.34 1.35 -8.50
C VAL A 8 2.09 2.08 -9.81
N THR A 9 0.81 2.27 -10.13
CA THR A 9 0.37 3.02 -11.32
C THR A 9 -0.38 4.28 -10.89
N THR A 10 -0.85 5.07 -11.85
CA THR A 10 -1.67 6.25 -11.57
C THR A 10 -3.10 5.89 -11.15
N ALA A 11 -3.54 4.67 -11.45
CA ALA A 11 -4.83 4.16 -10.97
C ALA A 11 -4.63 3.41 -9.66
N ALA A 12 -5.56 3.57 -8.71
CA ALA A 12 -5.50 2.84 -7.45
C ALA A 12 -5.67 1.34 -7.71
N SER A 13 -4.58 0.60 -7.59
CA SER A 13 -4.54 -0.83 -7.86
C SER A 13 -4.19 -1.62 -6.61
N ASN A 14 -4.61 -2.89 -6.58
CA ASN A 14 -4.39 -3.75 -5.43
C ASN A 14 -2.91 -4.07 -5.29
N VAL A 15 -2.35 -3.77 -4.12
CA VAL A 15 -1.02 -4.24 -3.75
C VAL A 15 -1.13 -5.45 -2.83
N TYR A 16 -2.30 -5.66 -2.22
CA TYR A 16 -2.60 -6.85 -1.46
C TYR A 16 -4.11 -7.08 -1.42
N VAL A 17 -4.54 -8.33 -1.61
CA VAL A 17 -5.94 -8.76 -1.48
C VAL A 17 -6.00 -9.83 -0.40
N SER A 18 -6.81 -9.60 0.63
CA SER A 18 -6.93 -10.54 1.73
C SER A 18 -7.85 -11.70 1.36
N THR A 19 -7.42 -12.92 1.68
CA THR A 19 -8.21 -14.14 1.44
C THR A 19 -8.74 -14.75 2.74
N GLY A 20 -8.58 -14.05 3.86
CA GLY A 20 -9.03 -14.49 5.17
C GLY A 20 -8.59 -13.49 6.21
N ALA A 21 -8.82 -13.77 7.49
CA ALA A 21 -8.35 -12.90 8.56
C ALA A 21 -6.83 -12.79 8.49
N THR A 22 -6.33 -11.56 8.31
CA THR A 22 -4.92 -11.29 8.03
C THR A 22 -4.46 -10.07 8.80
N ALA A 23 -3.23 -10.07 9.26
CA ALA A 23 -2.55 -8.90 9.82
C ALA A 23 -1.44 -8.45 8.86
N ILE A 24 -1.48 -7.19 8.47
CA ILE A 24 -0.38 -6.54 7.76
C ILE A 24 0.63 -6.11 8.82
N THR A 25 1.84 -6.60 8.72
CA THR A 25 2.88 -6.37 9.73
C THR A 25 3.92 -5.36 9.28
N PHE A 26 3.99 -5.08 7.98
CA PHE A 26 4.93 -4.13 7.42
C PHE A 26 4.49 -3.75 6.02
N MET A 27 4.71 -2.51 5.65
CA MET A 27 4.48 -2.02 4.29
C MET A 27 5.53 -0.96 3.96
N SER A 28 6.09 -1.03 2.76
CA SER A 28 7.02 0.00 2.29
C SER A 28 6.62 0.49 0.91
N LEU A 29 6.89 1.76 0.66
CA LEU A 29 6.72 2.43 -0.62
C LEU A 29 8.10 2.99 -0.99
N CYS A 30 8.68 2.49 -2.07
CA CYS A 30 10.00 2.90 -2.51
C CYS A 30 9.92 3.63 -3.84
N ASN A 31 10.36 4.90 -3.86
CA ASN A 31 10.53 5.65 -5.09
C ASN A 31 11.89 5.32 -5.67
N TYR A 32 11.91 4.56 -6.75
CA TYR A 32 13.18 4.12 -7.37
C TYR A 32 13.59 4.99 -8.55
N THR A 33 12.99 6.18 -8.68
CA THR A 33 13.30 7.10 -9.78
C THR A 33 14.11 8.29 -9.31
N ALA A 34 14.61 9.08 -10.27
CA ALA A 34 15.39 10.29 -9.98
C ALA A 34 14.52 11.50 -9.67
N GLY A 35 13.21 11.40 -9.78
CA GLY A 35 12.29 12.52 -9.53
C GLY A 35 11.44 12.28 -8.28
N ASN A 36 10.81 13.34 -7.78
CA ASN A 36 9.88 13.25 -6.66
C ASN A 36 8.53 12.73 -7.14
N VAL A 37 7.89 11.87 -6.35
CA VAL A 37 6.61 11.25 -6.68
C VAL A 37 5.71 11.34 -5.46
N THR A 38 4.42 11.60 -5.66
CA THR A 38 3.43 11.54 -4.58
C THR A 38 2.61 10.27 -4.70
N ALA A 39 2.18 9.74 -3.55
CA ALA A 39 1.41 8.51 -3.49
C ALA A 39 0.28 8.62 -2.50
N ASN A 40 -0.78 7.84 -2.75
CA ASN A 40 -1.89 7.66 -1.82
C ASN A 40 -2.02 6.17 -1.50
N VAL A 41 -2.37 5.87 -0.26
CA VAL A 41 -2.61 4.49 0.19
C VAL A 41 -4.04 4.40 0.72
N TYR A 42 -4.75 3.37 0.27
CA TYR A 42 -6.14 3.12 0.64
C TYR A 42 -6.27 1.74 1.26
N VAL A 43 -7.11 1.64 2.28
CA VAL A 43 -7.55 0.34 2.82
C VAL A 43 -9.03 0.21 2.48
N VAL A 44 -9.34 -0.70 1.56
CA VAL A 44 -10.65 -0.78 0.93
C VAL A 44 -11.40 -2.00 1.44
N PRO A 45 -12.51 -1.81 2.18
CA PRO A 45 -13.32 -2.94 2.60
C PRO A 45 -13.89 -3.70 1.41
N SER A 46 -14.15 -4.99 1.60
CA SER A 46 -14.74 -5.83 0.55
C SER A 46 -16.01 -5.20 0.01
N GLY A 47 -16.12 -5.15 -1.31
CA GLY A 47 -17.27 -4.56 -2.00
C GLY A 47 -17.23 -3.05 -2.17
N SER A 48 -16.21 -2.38 -1.67
CA SER A 48 -16.07 -0.93 -1.79
C SER A 48 -15.05 -0.55 -2.86
N SER A 49 -14.98 0.74 -3.18
CA SER A 49 -14.00 1.30 -4.11
C SER A 49 -13.06 2.24 -3.36
N ALA A 50 -11.84 2.41 -3.88
CA ALA A 50 -10.88 3.35 -3.31
C ALA A 50 -11.40 4.79 -3.42
N GLY A 51 -11.28 5.55 -2.35
CA GLY A 51 -11.72 6.93 -2.31
C GLY A 51 -11.39 7.58 -0.98
N ASN A 52 -11.86 8.80 -0.80
CA ASN A 52 -11.54 9.58 0.41
C ASN A 52 -12.10 8.97 1.70
N ALA A 53 -13.05 8.04 1.60
CA ALA A 53 -13.62 7.39 2.78
C ALA A 53 -12.69 6.31 3.35
N ASN A 54 -11.70 5.85 2.58
CA ASN A 54 -10.80 4.76 3.01
C ASN A 54 -9.33 5.05 2.76
N ILE A 55 -8.98 6.30 2.48
CA ILE A 55 -7.57 6.69 2.32
C ILE A 55 -6.91 6.80 3.69
N ILE A 56 -5.71 6.22 3.82
CA ILE A 56 -4.93 6.29 5.06
C ILE A 56 -3.66 7.13 4.92
N LEU A 57 -3.17 7.32 3.70
CA LEU A 57 -2.09 8.25 3.40
C LEU A 57 -2.48 9.04 2.16
N ALA A 58 -2.56 10.35 2.29
CA ALA A 58 -2.99 11.24 1.22
C ALA A 58 -1.82 12.10 0.75
N SER A 59 -1.48 11.98 -0.54
CA SER A 59 -0.46 12.81 -1.19
C SER A 59 0.87 12.84 -0.44
N ILE A 60 1.31 11.67 0.02
CA ILE A 60 2.61 11.58 0.66
C ILE A 60 3.69 11.75 -0.38
N GLU A 61 4.65 12.66 -0.14
CA GLU A 61 5.73 12.90 -1.07
C GLU A 61 6.89 11.96 -0.79
N LEU A 62 7.32 11.24 -1.83
CA LEU A 62 8.53 10.42 -1.81
C LEU A 62 9.57 11.12 -2.68
N THR A 63 10.62 11.60 -2.05
CA THR A 63 11.71 12.22 -2.79
C THR A 63 12.48 11.16 -3.57
N SER A 64 13.31 11.59 -4.50
CA SER A 64 14.11 10.70 -5.34
C SER A 64 14.82 9.63 -4.51
N LEU A 65 14.64 8.36 -4.86
CA LEU A 65 15.30 7.20 -4.25
C LEU A 65 15.00 7.04 -2.75
N ASP A 66 13.89 7.61 -2.26
CA ASP A 66 13.49 7.51 -0.86
C ASP A 66 12.44 6.44 -0.65
N THR A 67 12.32 5.96 0.60
CA THR A 67 11.37 4.92 0.98
C THR A 67 10.56 5.39 2.18
N TYR A 68 9.25 5.15 2.15
CA TYR A 68 8.35 5.38 3.27
C TYR A 68 7.89 4.03 3.83
N GLN A 69 7.94 3.87 5.14
CA GLN A 69 7.59 2.62 5.82
C GLN A 69 6.38 2.83 6.73
N LEU A 70 5.44 1.85 6.67
CA LEU A 70 4.28 1.80 7.55
C LEU A 70 4.33 0.52 8.37
N TYR A 71 3.81 0.60 9.61
CA TYR A 71 3.68 -0.55 10.50
C TYR A 71 5.02 -1.21 10.87
N ALA A 72 6.12 -0.50 10.68
CA ALA A 72 7.45 -1.02 11.00
C ALA A 72 7.72 -1.04 12.52
N GLY A 73 6.93 -0.31 13.31
CA GLY A 73 7.11 -0.16 14.75
C GLY A 73 6.25 -1.06 15.61
N GLY A 74 5.63 -2.08 15.02
CA GLY A 74 4.80 -3.03 15.77
C GLY A 74 3.29 -2.83 15.64
N GLU A 75 2.85 -1.72 15.04
CA GLU A 75 1.45 -1.54 14.71
C GLU A 75 1.05 -2.55 13.64
N LYS A 76 -0.23 -2.89 13.59
CA LYS A 76 -0.75 -3.84 12.61
C LYS A 76 -2.04 -3.33 12.03
N LEU A 77 -2.24 -3.63 10.75
CA LEU A 77 -3.51 -3.42 10.07
C LEU A 77 -4.20 -4.78 9.93
N LEU A 78 -5.42 -4.89 10.43
CA LEU A 78 -6.17 -6.15 10.42
C LEU A 78 -7.18 -6.13 9.29
N LEU A 79 -7.18 -7.18 8.47
CA LEU A 79 -8.05 -7.31 7.30
C LEU A 79 -8.87 -8.59 7.39
N ASP A 80 -10.12 -8.51 6.90
CA ASP A 80 -10.98 -9.66 6.66
C ASP A 80 -10.90 -10.08 5.19
N SER A 81 -11.50 -11.23 4.88
CA SER A 81 -11.52 -11.75 3.51
C SER A 81 -12.15 -10.74 2.55
N GLY A 82 -11.47 -10.47 1.46
CA GLY A 82 -11.92 -9.54 0.42
C GLY A 82 -11.50 -8.10 0.62
N ASP A 83 -10.98 -7.74 1.79
CA ASP A 83 -10.42 -6.41 2.02
C ASP A 83 -9.12 -6.25 1.22
N THR A 84 -8.85 -5.07 0.72
CA THR A 84 -7.68 -4.81 -0.10
C THR A 84 -6.90 -3.62 0.40
N VAL A 85 -5.59 -3.63 0.12
CA VAL A 85 -4.73 -2.45 0.23
C VAL A 85 -4.43 -1.99 -1.19
N ARG A 86 -4.72 -0.74 -1.49
CA ARG A 86 -4.52 -0.16 -2.81
C ARG A 86 -3.62 1.06 -2.72
N VAL A 87 -2.84 1.27 -3.77
CA VAL A 87 -1.91 2.40 -3.85
C VAL A 87 -2.01 3.00 -5.24
N ASN A 88 -1.98 4.32 -5.31
CA ASN A 88 -1.75 5.01 -6.58
C ASN A 88 -0.68 6.09 -6.40
N ALA A 89 -0.14 6.55 -7.52
CA ALA A 89 0.89 7.58 -7.53
C ALA A 89 0.60 8.56 -8.67
N ASN A 90 1.31 9.69 -8.67
CA ASN A 90 1.19 10.66 -9.75
C ASN A 90 2.02 10.28 -11.00
N ALA A 91 2.67 9.11 -10.98
CA ALA A 91 3.44 8.59 -12.12
C ALA A 91 3.40 7.08 -12.14
N ASN A 92 3.45 6.48 -13.35
CA ASN A 92 3.57 5.03 -13.50
C ASN A 92 5.03 4.61 -13.37
N ASN A 93 5.25 3.39 -12.89
CA ASN A 93 6.58 2.78 -12.84
C ASN A 93 7.59 3.63 -12.07
N ALA A 94 7.15 4.20 -10.94
CA ALA A 94 8.01 5.02 -10.09
C ALA A 94 8.13 4.47 -8.68
N ILE A 95 7.15 3.70 -8.22
CA ILE A 95 7.09 3.22 -6.84
C ILE A 95 6.92 1.71 -6.83
N THR A 96 7.73 1.04 -6.00
CA THR A 96 7.55 -0.38 -5.66
C THR A 96 6.99 -0.48 -4.26
N THR A 97 5.98 -1.31 -4.07
CA THR A 97 5.42 -1.59 -2.75
C THR A 97 5.78 -2.99 -2.30
N VAL A 98 6.05 -3.15 -1.02
CA VAL A 98 6.23 -4.44 -0.37
C VAL A 98 5.31 -4.48 0.84
N VAL A 99 4.51 -5.54 0.93
CA VAL A 99 3.58 -5.76 2.04
C VAL A 99 3.93 -7.09 2.68
N SER A 100 4.22 -7.09 3.98
CA SER A 100 4.39 -8.32 4.76
C SER A 100 3.11 -8.59 5.53
N TYR A 101 2.66 -9.84 5.54
CA TYR A 101 1.41 -10.21 6.18
C TYR A 101 1.48 -11.61 6.78
N THR A 102 0.57 -11.87 7.70
CA THR A 102 0.42 -13.16 8.33
C THR A 102 -1.06 -13.46 8.59
N SER A 103 -1.45 -14.72 8.47
CA SER A 103 -2.80 -15.16 8.82
C SER A 103 -3.01 -15.11 10.34
N ILE A 104 -4.21 -14.78 10.75
CA ILE A 104 -4.58 -14.72 12.17
C ILE A 104 -5.84 -15.53 12.46
#